data_9e8a57d888427c17dff553f362f8def8
#
_entry.id   9e8a57d888427c17dff553f362f8def8
#
_cell.length_a   1.000
_cell.length_b   1.000
_cell.length_c   1.000
_cell.angle_alpha   90.00
_cell.angle_beta   90.00
_cell.angle_gamma   90.00
#
_symmetry.space_group_name_H-M   'P 1'
#
loop_
_entity.id
_entity.type
_entity.pdbx_description
1 polymer ?
#
loop_
_entity_poly.entity_id
_entity_poly.type
_entity_poly.pdbx_seq_one_letter_code
_entity_poly.pdbx_strand_id
1 'polypeptide(L)'
;MTRILSTKKLSKALKMKFSDAEIELVEKNFIQTKSFSFETPQLNDYLVFTSKQAVKSVLKSDVKNVHSISCLCVGSKTRNFLEKKGFTVIESADYAEDLIQIIDSKYKSSSFTFSCGNIRKNTIPNYFQQNKIAYNEIIVYETKLKPHQIKKPFDGILFFSPSGVNSF
;
A
#
# COMPACT_ATOMS: atom_id res chain seq x y z
N MET A 1 34.96 4.84 -0.13
CA MET A 1 33.71 5.19 0.59
C MET A 1 32.57 4.50 -0.13
N THR A 2 31.84 3.65 0.60
CA THR A 2 30.71 2.90 0.03
C THR A 2 29.59 3.86 -0.33
N ARG A 3 29.03 3.72 -1.54
CA ARG A 3 28.04 4.62 -2.09
C ARG A 3 26.72 3.89 -2.37
N ILE A 4 25.64 4.28 -1.69
CA ILE A 4 24.34 3.62 -1.75
C ILE A 4 23.28 4.56 -2.33
N LEU A 5 22.50 4.06 -3.31
CA LEU A 5 21.32 4.73 -3.82
C LEU A 5 20.07 4.25 -3.09
N SER A 6 19.30 5.18 -2.55
CA SER A 6 17.94 4.92 -2.05
C SER A 6 16.91 5.39 -3.10
N THR A 7 16.01 4.50 -3.51
CA THR A 7 14.94 4.83 -4.47
C THR A 7 13.77 5.62 -3.89
N LYS A 8 13.90 6.05 -2.62
CA LYS A 8 13.01 7.02 -1.98
C LYS A 8 13.75 7.81 -0.90
N LYS A 9 13.18 8.93 -0.44
CA LYS A 9 13.66 9.65 0.74
C LYS A 9 13.48 8.82 2.00
N LEU A 10 14.53 8.73 2.83
CA LEU A 10 14.53 8.02 4.11
C LEU A 10 14.20 8.97 5.28
N SER A 11 13.80 8.38 6.40
CA SER A 11 13.63 9.11 7.66
C SER A 11 14.97 9.63 8.19
N LYS A 12 14.95 10.69 9.00
CA LYS A 12 16.16 11.25 9.64
C LYS A 12 16.93 10.17 10.41
N ALA A 13 16.22 9.32 11.17
CA ALA A 13 16.85 8.25 11.96
C ALA A 13 17.57 7.21 11.08
N LEU A 14 17.02 6.86 9.90
CA LEU A 14 17.70 5.97 8.98
C LEU A 14 18.92 6.63 8.33
N LYS A 15 18.84 7.90 7.96
CA LYS A 15 19.98 8.65 7.39
C LYS A 15 21.16 8.73 8.37
N MET A 16 20.88 8.94 9.65
CA MET A 16 21.92 8.94 10.67
C MET A 16 22.70 7.62 10.70
N LYS A 17 22.01 6.47 10.60
CA LYS A 17 22.69 5.16 10.56
C LYS A 17 23.66 5.02 9.37
N PHE A 18 23.34 5.60 8.22
CA PHE A 18 24.26 5.62 7.06
C PHE A 18 25.44 6.54 7.32
N SER A 19 25.20 7.71 7.91
CA SER A 19 26.28 8.65 8.32
C SER A 19 27.22 8.02 9.33
N ASP A 20 26.67 7.38 10.38
CA ASP A 20 27.47 6.73 11.43
C ASP A 20 28.33 5.55 10.89
N ALA A 21 27.89 4.94 9.79
CA ALA A 21 28.60 3.87 9.09
C ALA A 21 29.54 4.39 7.97
N GLU A 22 29.76 5.70 7.87
CA GLU A 22 30.56 6.36 6.82
C GLU A 22 30.16 5.98 5.38
N ILE A 23 28.84 5.79 5.16
CA ILE A 23 28.26 5.45 3.85
C ILE A 23 27.69 6.71 3.20
N GLU A 24 28.11 7.00 1.95
CA GLU A 24 27.49 8.04 1.12
C GLU A 24 26.09 7.58 0.68
N LEU A 25 25.05 8.19 1.21
CA LEU A 25 23.65 7.93 0.84
C LEU A 25 23.16 8.96 -0.17
N VAL A 26 22.84 8.50 -1.38
CA VAL A 26 22.16 9.31 -2.42
C VAL A 26 20.70 8.94 -2.47
N GLU A 27 19.81 9.91 -2.38
CA GLU A 27 18.36 9.68 -2.38
C GLU A 27 17.71 10.27 -3.63
N LYS A 28 16.96 9.44 -4.34
CA LYS A 28 16.11 9.87 -5.47
C LYS A 28 14.75 9.16 -5.39
N ASN A 29 13.65 9.91 -5.55
CA ASN A 29 12.32 9.31 -5.60
C ASN A 29 12.05 8.75 -7.00
N PHE A 30 12.04 7.43 -7.14
CA PHE A 30 11.75 6.74 -8.40
C PHE A 30 10.26 6.55 -8.66
N ILE A 31 9.42 6.86 -7.69
CA ILE A 31 7.98 6.89 -7.84
C ILE A 31 7.41 8.15 -7.19
N GLN A 32 6.25 8.57 -7.68
CA GLN A 32 5.44 9.60 -7.07
C GLN A 32 4.02 9.06 -6.88
N THR A 33 3.45 9.24 -5.69
CA THR A 33 2.06 8.87 -5.40
C THR A 33 1.21 10.12 -5.25
N LYS A 34 0.01 10.11 -5.87
CA LYS A 34 -0.98 11.19 -5.76
C LYS A 34 -2.32 10.58 -5.37
N SER A 35 -2.91 11.06 -4.28
CA SER A 35 -4.28 10.68 -3.90
C SER A 35 -5.27 11.35 -4.86
N PHE A 36 -6.36 10.67 -5.16
CA PHE A 36 -7.48 11.21 -5.91
C PHE A 36 -8.60 11.63 -4.96
N SER A 37 -9.40 12.61 -5.39
CA SER A 37 -10.78 12.72 -4.95
C SER A 37 -11.58 11.69 -5.75
N PHE A 38 -12.38 10.89 -5.10
CA PHE A 38 -13.25 9.90 -5.74
C PHE A 38 -14.65 10.04 -5.17
N GLU A 39 -15.64 9.80 -6.01
CA GLU A 39 -17.00 9.64 -5.53
C GLU A 39 -17.05 8.38 -4.68
N THR A 40 -17.63 8.51 -3.51
CA THR A 40 -17.75 7.37 -2.59
C THR A 40 -18.90 6.50 -3.11
N PRO A 41 -18.62 5.32 -3.69
CA PRO A 41 -19.67 4.37 -3.96
C PRO A 41 -20.32 3.93 -2.66
N GLN A 42 -21.44 3.28 -2.72
CA GLN A 42 -21.98 2.60 -1.54
C GLN A 42 -20.92 1.65 -0.99
N LEU A 43 -20.54 1.85 0.27
CA LEU A 43 -19.59 0.98 0.94
C LEU A 43 -20.25 -0.36 1.24
N ASN A 44 -19.51 -1.44 1.05
CA ASN A 44 -19.94 -2.80 1.34
C ASN A 44 -19.73 -3.16 2.82
N ASP A 45 -20.02 -4.40 3.20
CA ASP A 45 -19.96 -4.88 4.58
C ASP A 45 -18.57 -4.70 5.20
N TYR A 46 -17.52 -4.86 4.40
CA TYR A 46 -16.14 -4.76 4.85
C TYR A 46 -15.26 -3.95 3.91
N LEU A 47 -14.26 -3.25 4.49
CA LEU A 47 -13.21 -2.58 3.74
C LEU A 47 -11.97 -3.47 3.64
N VAL A 48 -11.33 -3.53 2.48
CA VAL A 48 -10.07 -4.25 2.29
C VAL A 48 -8.96 -3.29 1.89
N PHE A 49 -7.85 -3.33 2.65
CA PHE A 49 -6.67 -2.51 2.42
C PHE A 49 -5.40 -3.37 2.30
N THR A 50 -4.61 -3.14 1.26
CA THR A 50 -3.30 -3.79 1.06
C THR A 50 -2.13 -2.82 1.15
N SER A 51 -2.38 -1.54 1.42
CA SER A 51 -1.33 -0.53 1.54
C SER A 51 -1.73 0.63 2.46
N LYS A 52 -0.75 1.16 3.19
CA LYS A 52 -0.93 2.41 3.96
C LYS A 52 -1.29 3.61 3.09
N GLN A 53 -0.88 3.61 1.83
CA GLN A 53 -1.20 4.71 0.92
C GLN A 53 -2.68 4.74 0.59
N ALA A 54 -3.33 3.58 0.41
CA ALA A 54 -4.78 3.49 0.23
C ALA A 54 -5.53 4.06 1.44
N VAL A 55 -5.13 3.67 2.67
CA VAL A 55 -5.71 4.22 3.90
C VAL A 55 -5.57 5.74 3.97
N LYS A 56 -4.36 6.27 3.69
CA LYS A 56 -4.13 7.73 3.66
C LYS A 56 -5.01 8.44 2.64
N SER A 57 -5.24 7.82 1.49
CA SER A 57 -6.04 8.42 0.41
C SER A 57 -7.52 8.42 0.76
N VAL A 58 -8.03 7.34 1.34
CA VAL A 58 -9.40 7.27 1.85
C VAL A 58 -9.65 8.32 2.94
N LEU A 59 -8.71 8.50 3.88
CA LEU A 59 -8.81 9.50 4.93
C LEU A 59 -8.72 10.96 4.43
N LYS A 60 -8.18 11.20 3.25
CA LYS A 60 -8.16 12.53 2.61
C LYS A 60 -9.42 12.84 1.83
N SER A 61 -10.19 11.82 1.50
CA SER A 61 -11.46 11.93 0.82
C SER A 61 -12.56 12.03 1.87
N ASP A 62 -13.59 12.79 1.59
CA ASP A 62 -14.70 13.01 2.52
C ASP A 62 -15.68 11.83 2.52
N VAL A 63 -15.14 10.63 2.78
CA VAL A 63 -15.91 9.37 2.83
C VAL A 63 -16.66 9.30 4.14
N LYS A 64 -17.97 9.54 4.10
CA LYS A 64 -18.83 9.45 5.30
C LYS A 64 -18.86 8.02 5.84
N ASN A 65 -18.91 7.90 7.15
CA ASN A 65 -19.08 6.63 7.87
C ASN A 65 -17.99 5.56 7.62
N VAL A 66 -16.85 5.92 7.04
CA VAL A 66 -15.78 4.95 6.74
C VAL A 66 -15.25 4.23 8.00
N HIS A 67 -15.28 4.89 9.15
CA HIS A 67 -14.82 4.32 10.43
C HIS A 67 -15.82 3.37 11.08
N SER A 68 -17.09 3.38 10.65
CA SER A 68 -18.11 2.44 11.17
C SER A 68 -18.03 1.06 10.52
N ILE A 69 -17.24 0.93 9.44
CA ILE A 69 -17.10 -0.32 8.70
C ILE A 69 -15.82 -1.02 9.12
N SER A 70 -15.91 -2.30 9.46
CA SER A 70 -14.76 -3.11 9.82
C SER A 70 -13.85 -3.36 8.63
N CYS A 71 -12.54 -3.48 8.91
CA CYS A 71 -11.52 -3.62 7.90
C CYS A 71 -10.82 -4.98 7.95
N LEU A 72 -10.49 -5.49 6.78
CA LEU A 72 -9.50 -6.54 6.57
C LEU A 72 -8.27 -5.94 5.90
N CYS A 73 -7.07 -6.41 6.24
CA CYS A 73 -5.88 -5.84 5.60
C CYS A 73 -4.72 -6.83 5.41
N VAL A 74 -3.83 -6.47 4.47
CA VAL A 74 -2.57 -7.17 4.24
C VAL A 74 -1.42 -6.35 4.81
N GLY A 75 -0.59 -7.03 5.62
CA GLY A 75 0.66 -6.53 6.18
C GLY A 75 0.51 -5.80 7.52
N SER A 76 1.34 -6.18 8.49
CA SER A 76 1.39 -5.63 9.85
C SER A 76 1.51 -4.09 9.90
N LYS A 77 2.29 -3.50 8.98
CA LYS A 77 2.43 -2.04 8.87
C LYS A 77 1.13 -1.34 8.43
N THR A 78 0.27 -2.01 7.66
CA THR A 78 -1.03 -1.48 7.23
C THR A 78 -2.01 -1.59 8.39
N ARG A 79 -2.04 -2.73 9.08
CA ARG A 79 -2.84 -2.96 10.28
C ARG A 79 -2.58 -1.89 11.33
N ASN A 80 -1.33 -1.75 11.78
CA ASN A 80 -0.96 -0.76 12.80
C ASN A 80 -1.33 0.68 12.39
N PHE A 81 -1.28 0.98 11.09
CA PHE A 81 -1.65 2.29 10.60
C PHE A 81 -3.17 2.50 10.61
N LEU A 82 -3.98 1.49 10.24
CA LEU A 82 -5.43 1.51 10.32
C LEU A 82 -5.90 1.72 11.76
N GLU A 83 -5.42 0.89 12.69
CA GLU A 83 -5.76 0.96 14.14
C GLU A 83 -5.39 2.34 14.71
N LYS A 84 -4.19 2.85 14.41
CA LYS A 84 -3.77 4.20 14.81
C LYS A 84 -4.67 5.31 14.25
N LYS A 85 -5.37 5.05 13.15
CA LYS A 85 -6.30 6.00 12.52
C LYS A 85 -7.76 5.77 12.92
N GLY A 86 -8.03 4.91 13.90
CA GLY A 86 -9.36 4.67 14.47
C GLY A 86 -10.22 3.70 13.67
N PHE A 87 -9.64 2.91 12.77
CA PHE A 87 -10.36 1.83 12.10
C PHE A 87 -10.41 0.57 12.96
N THR A 88 -11.51 -0.16 12.90
CA THR A 88 -11.63 -1.49 13.50
C THR A 88 -11.10 -2.53 12.52
N VAL A 89 -9.91 -3.09 12.79
CA VAL A 89 -9.33 -4.16 11.98
C VAL A 89 -9.70 -5.51 12.58
N ILE A 90 -10.57 -6.25 11.90
CA ILE A 90 -11.06 -7.56 12.38
C ILE A 90 -10.16 -8.72 11.93
N GLU A 91 -9.54 -8.62 10.75
CA GLU A 91 -8.63 -9.63 10.23
C GLU A 91 -7.41 -8.98 9.57
N SER A 92 -6.26 -9.64 9.71
CA SER A 92 -5.05 -9.23 8.97
C SER A 92 -4.18 -10.44 8.68
N ALA A 93 -3.51 -10.42 7.53
CA ALA A 93 -2.55 -11.43 7.12
C ALA A 93 -1.28 -10.78 6.56
N ASP A 94 -0.16 -11.49 6.53
CA ASP A 94 1.07 -10.95 5.97
C ASP A 94 1.07 -10.94 4.44
N TYR A 95 0.36 -11.88 3.81
CA TYR A 95 0.20 -12.00 2.37
C TYR A 95 -1.27 -11.97 1.95
N ALA A 96 -1.51 -11.61 0.69
CA ALA A 96 -2.86 -11.54 0.13
C ALA A 96 -3.51 -12.93 0.04
N GLU A 97 -2.73 -13.94 -0.23
CA GLU A 97 -3.12 -15.34 -0.31
C GLU A 97 -3.67 -15.86 1.04
N ASP A 98 -3.02 -15.50 2.14
CA ASP A 98 -3.47 -15.87 3.49
C ASP A 98 -4.76 -15.12 3.86
N LEU A 99 -4.87 -13.84 3.48
CA LEU A 99 -6.10 -13.09 3.70
C LEU A 99 -7.28 -13.69 2.93
N ILE A 100 -7.03 -14.19 1.71
CA ILE A 100 -8.04 -14.91 0.92
C ILE A 100 -8.54 -16.15 1.64
N GLN A 101 -7.67 -16.96 2.27
CA GLN A 101 -8.07 -18.14 3.04
C GLN A 101 -8.99 -17.77 4.22
N ILE A 102 -8.69 -16.66 4.89
CA ILE A 102 -9.54 -16.12 5.97
C ILE A 102 -10.91 -15.70 5.41
N ILE A 103 -10.93 -15.00 4.28
CA ILE A 103 -12.17 -14.56 3.62
C ILE A 103 -13.00 -15.78 3.21
N ASP A 104 -12.38 -16.79 2.59
CA ASP A 104 -13.08 -17.99 2.15
C ASP A 104 -13.73 -18.75 3.32
N SER A 105 -13.03 -18.84 4.42
CA SER A 105 -13.49 -19.59 5.60
C SER A 105 -14.56 -18.88 6.44
N LYS A 106 -14.49 -17.52 6.53
CA LYS A 106 -15.31 -16.78 7.49
C LYS A 106 -16.26 -15.77 6.85
N TYR A 107 -15.95 -15.25 5.65
CA TYR A 107 -16.62 -14.08 5.08
C TYR A 107 -17.09 -14.28 3.64
N LYS A 108 -17.18 -15.52 3.17
CA LYS A 108 -17.49 -15.84 1.76
C LYS A 108 -18.81 -15.27 1.27
N SER A 109 -19.79 -15.12 2.15
CA SER A 109 -21.12 -14.58 1.83
C SER A 109 -21.24 -13.06 2.02
N SER A 110 -20.15 -12.40 2.37
CA SER A 110 -20.10 -10.95 2.59
C SER A 110 -19.72 -10.19 1.34
N SER A 111 -19.90 -8.88 1.38
CA SER A 111 -19.50 -7.96 0.32
C SER A 111 -18.32 -7.08 0.73
N PHE A 112 -17.47 -6.68 -0.24
CA PHE A 112 -16.22 -5.98 0.06
C PHE A 112 -16.03 -4.72 -0.75
N THR A 113 -15.48 -3.68 -0.12
CA THR A 113 -14.93 -2.51 -0.81
C THR A 113 -13.41 -2.57 -0.78
N PHE A 114 -12.78 -2.83 -1.92
CA PHE A 114 -11.34 -2.92 -2.05
C PHE A 114 -10.74 -1.57 -2.48
N SER A 115 -10.06 -0.89 -1.55
CA SER A 115 -9.41 0.41 -1.81
C SER A 115 -7.95 0.20 -2.18
N CYS A 116 -7.56 0.59 -3.40
CA CYS A 116 -6.24 0.29 -3.96
C CYS A 116 -5.63 1.45 -4.76
N GLY A 117 -4.40 1.27 -5.23
CA GLY A 117 -3.77 2.14 -6.23
C GLY A 117 -3.94 1.62 -7.65
N ASN A 118 -3.64 2.46 -8.64
CA ASN A 118 -3.64 2.08 -10.06
C ASN A 118 -2.64 0.94 -10.39
N ILE A 119 -1.53 0.86 -9.66
CA ILE A 119 -0.56 -0.24 -9.77
C ILE A 119 -0.75 -1.14 -8.55
N ARG A 120 -1.39 -2.29 -8.74
CA ARG A 120 -1.68 -3.27 -7.70
C ARG A 120 -1.60 -4.70 -8.24
N LYS A 121 -1.46 -5.67 -7.35
CA LYS A 121 -1.63 -7.09 -7.67
C LYS A 121 -3.11 -7.43 -7.79
N ASN A 122 -3.44 -8.34 -8.69
CA ASN A 122 -4.81 -8.79 -8.93
C ASN A 122 -5.25 -9.96 -8.02
N THR A 123 -4.41 -10.41 -7.10
CA THR A 123 -4.66 -11.59 -6.26
C THR A 123 -6.04 -11.56 -5.59
N ILE A 124 -6.37 -10.51 -4.85
CA ILE A 124 -7.67 -10.39 -4.17
C ILE A 124 -8.82 -10.16 -5.15
N PRO A 125 -8.75 -9.21 -6.11
CA PRO A 125 -9.82 -9.03 -7.10
C PRO A 125 -10.11 -10.29 -7.93
N ASN A 126 -9.07 -11.00 -8.37
CA ASN A 126 -9.26 -12.25 -9.11
C ASN A 126 -9.99 -13.32 -8.28
N TYR A 127 -9.63 -13.45 -7.00
CA TYR A 127 -10.32 -14.37 -6.09
C TYR A 127 -11.80 -14.01 -5.94
N PHE A 128 -12.13 -12.73 -5.70
CA PHE A 128 -13.51 -12.28 -5.58
C PHE A 128 -14.31 -12.58 -6.86
N GLN A 129 -13.74 -12.28 -8.02
CA GLN A 129 -14.37 -12.52 -9.31
C GLN A 129 -14.60 -14.03 -9.57
N GLN A 130 -13.59 -14.87 -9.34
CA GLN A 130 -13.66 -16.33 -9.57
C GLN A 130 -14.69 -17.01 -8.66
N ASN A 131 -14.83 -16.52 -7.43
CA ASN A 131 -15.75 -17.07 -6.44
C ASN A 131 -17.10 -16.35 -6.36
N LYS A 132 -17.36 -15.42 -7.30
CA LYS A 132 -18.62 -14.64 -7.36
C LYS A 132 -18.94 -13.90 -6.06
N ILE A 133 -17.91 -13.47 -5.33
CA ILE A 133 -18.05 -12.66 -4.12
C ILE A 133 -18.34 -11.22 -4.54
N ALA A 134 -19.37 -10.62 -3.94
CA ALA A 134 -19.75 -9.24 -4.24
C ALA A 134 -18.66 -8.27 -3.78
N TYR A 135 -18.14 -7.44 -4.68
CA TYR A 135 -17.17 -6.40 -4.33
C TYR A 135 -17.23 -5.22 -5.29
N ASN A 136 -16.79 -4.08 -4.80
CA ASN A 136 -16.39 -2.95 -5.63
C ASN A 136 -14.91 -2.61 -5.39
N GLU A 137 -14.28 -2.07 -6.41
CA GLU A 137 -12.90 -1.61 -6.37
C GLU A 137 -12.85 -0.10 -6.51
N ILE A 138 -12.11 0.57 -5.61
CA ILE A 138 -11.92 2.01 -5.66
C ILE A 138 -10.44 2.32 -5.83
N ILE A 139 -10.06 2.93 -6.95
CA ILE A 139 -8.70 3.45 -7.14
C ILE A 139 -8.60 4.79 -6.42
N VAL A 140 -7.98 4.79 -5.25
CA VAL A 140 -7.90 5.95 -4.36
C VAL A 140 -6.60 6.75 -4.47
N TYR A 141 -5.61 6.23 -5.18
CA TYR A 141 -4.35 6.93 -5.50
C TYR A 141 -3.71 6.40 -6.78
N GLU A 142 -2.90 7.25 -7.38
CA GLU A 142 -2.05 6.91 -8.52
C GLU A 142 -0.60 6.84 -8.09
N THR A 143 0.12 5.84 -8.59
CA THR A 143 1.58 5.76 -8.56
C THR A 143 2.09 6.01 -9.97
N LYS A 144 2.90 7.06 -10.15
CA LYS A 144 3.63 7.37 -11.38
C LYS A 144 5.07 6.94 -11.22
N LEU A 145 5.59 6.24 -12.23
CA LEU A 145 7.01 5.96 -12.35
C LEU A 145 7.76 7.26 -12.64
N LYS A 146 8.92 7.43 -12.03
CA LYS A 146 9.77 8.61 -12.19
C LYS A 146 11.23 8.15 -12.40
N PRO A 147 11.56 7.61 -13.58
CA PRO A 147 12.89 7.12 -13.85
C PRO A 147 13.92 8.26 -13.77
N HIS A 148 15.13 7.91 -13.33
CA HIS A 148 16.23 8.85 -13.21
C HIS A 148 17.46 8.28 -13.91
N GLN A 149 18.14 9.10 -14.70
CA GLN A 149 19.44 8.74 -15.26
C GLN A 149 20.47 8.63 -14.13
N ILE A 150 21.16 7.51 -14.07
CA ILE A 150 22.25 7.23 -13.13
C ILE A 150 23.56 7.50 -13.83
N LYS A 151 24.24 8.59 -13.43
CA LYS A 151 25.51 9.02 -14.08
C LYS A 151 26.77 8.41 -13.43
N LYS A 152 26.69 7.96 -12.18
CA LYS A 152 27.82 7.39 -11.44
C LYS A 152 27.40 6.04 -10.85
N PRO A 153 28.30 5.05 -10.80
CA PRO A 153 27.99 3.76 -10.20
C PRO A 153 27.69 3.87 -8.70
N PHE A 154 26.97 2.91 -8.19
CA PHE A 154 26.67 2.71 -6.78
C PHE A 154 27.10 1.29 -6.38
N ASP A 155 27.60 1.13 -5.15
CA ASP A 155 27.96 -0.17 -4.59
C ASP A 155 26.71 -0.97 -4.18
N GLY A 156 25.58 -0.28 -3.98
CA GLY A 156 24.29 -0.91 -3.66
C GLY A 156 23.11 0.00 -3.91
N ILE A 157 21.93 -0.63 -4.08
CA ILE A 157 20.67 0.07 -4.32
C ILE A 157 19.61 -0.46 -3.37
N LEU A 158 18.89 0.46 -2.71
CA LEU A 158 17.79 0.15 -1.82
C LEU A 158 16.46 0.38 -2.54
N PHE A 159 15.73 -0.70 -2.78
CA PHE A 159 14.37 -0.69 -3.28
C PHE A 159 13.37 -0.88 -2.16
N PHE A 160 12.20 -0.24 -2.26
CA PHE A 160 11.15 -0.25 -1.23
C PHE A 160 9.79 -0.72 -1.77
N SER A 161 9.69 -0.96 -3.04
CA SER A 161 8.48 -1.44 -3.69
C SER A 161 8.80 -2.00 -5.09
N PRO A 162 7.97 -2.92 -5.62
CA PRO A 162 8.08 -3.38 -7.02
C PRO A 162 8.03 -2.22 -8.02
N SER A 163 7.19 -1.21 -7.79
CA SER A 163 7.13 -0.02 -8.65
C SER A 163 8.43 0.78 -8.64
N GLY A 164 9.17 0.79 -7.54
CA GLY A 164 10.50 1.40 -7.47
C GLY A 164 11.54 0.65 -8.30
N VAL A 165 11.44 -0.68 -8.34
CA VAL A 165 12.27 -1.53 -9.22
C VAL A 165 11.94 -1.24 -10.68
N ASN A 166 10.65 -1.26 -11.04
CA ASN A 166 10.21 -1.01 -12.43
C ASN A 166 10.53 0.40 -12.94
N SER A 167 10.79 1.35 -12.04
CA SER A 167 11.14 2.73 -12.39
C SER A 167 12.63 2.99 -12.42
N PHE A 168 13.46 2.04 -11.97
CA PHE A 168 14.92 2.12 -12.01
C PHE A 168 15.45 1.76 -13.38
#